data_f1f103c80f3f347139bf00bc48607488
#
_entry.id   f1f103c80f3f347139bf00bc48607488
#
_cell.length_a   1.000
_cell.length_b   1.000
_cell.length_c   1.000
_cell.angle_alpha   90.00
_cell.angle_beta   90.00
_cell.angle_gamma   90.00
#
_symmetry.space_group_name_H-M   'P 1'
#
loop_
_entity.id
_entity.type
_entity.pdbx_description
1 polymer ?
#
loop_
_entity_poly.entity_id
_entity_poly.type
_entity_poly.pdbx_seq_one_letter_code
_entity_poly.pdbx_strand_id
1 'polypeptide(L)'
;MEARAIAKTLRVSPIKARLAVDLIRGKNVNDALDILNNMNKKPARLTKKVLESAISNAVNNNDAKQEELYVKEARVDAGPVMKRHMFDSRSHIGHNDKRTSHIVIVVATK
;
A
#
# COMPACT_ATOMS: atom_id res chain seq x y z
N MET A 1 13.09 13.91 -10.42
CA MET A 1 13.50 13.14 -9.22
C MET A 1 12.41 12.12 -8.87
N GLU A 2 12.78 11.08 -8.17
CA GLU A 2 11.87 10.06 -7.71
C GLU A 2 12.16 9.75 -6.25
N ALA A 3 11.11 9.47 -5.48
CA ALA A 3 11.25 9.00 -4.10
C ALA A 3 10.34 7.81 -3.91
N ARG A 4 10.84 6.81 -3.21
CA ARG A 4 10.15 5.54 -3.03
C ARG A 4 9.90 5.25 -1.55
N ALA A 5 8.77 4.62 -1.27
CA ALA A 5 8.48 4.06 0.02
C ALA A 5 7.93 2.65 -0.14
N ILE A 6 8.33 1.77 0.75
CA ILE A 6 7.90 0.37 0.76
C ILE A 6 7.42 0.02 2.16
N ALA A 7 6.23 -0.57 2.26
CA ALA A 7 5.78 -1.23 3.48
C ALA A 7 5.74 -2.73 3.23
N LYS A 8 6.50 -3.48 4.01
CA LYS A 8 6.64 -4.93 3.84
C LYS A 8 5.77 -5.70 4.82
N THR A 9 5.27 -6.83 4.36
CA THR A 9 4.58 -7.82 5.19
C THR A 9 3.39 -7.23 5.95
N LEU A 10 2.58 -6.46 5.23
CA LEU A 10 1.33 -5.93 5.77
C LEU A 10 0.27 -7.03 5.79
N ARG A 11 -0.50 -7.09 6.87
CA ARG A 11 -1.54 -8.11 7.03
C ARG A 11 -2.82 -7.70 6.29
N VAL A 12 -2.72 -7.74 4.96
CA VAL A 12 -3.83 -7.47 4.06
C VAL A 12 -3.64 -8.33 2.81
N SER A 13 -4.74 -8.83 2.25
CA SER A 13 -4.62 -9.64 1.04
C SER A 13 -4.21 -8.77 -0.15
N PRO A 14 -3.34 -9.27 -1.05
CA PRO A 14 -2.92 -8.50 -2.22
C PRO A 14 -4.09 -8.02 -3.08
N ILE A 15 -5.13 -8.82 -3.24
CA ILE A 15 -6.30 -8.47 -4.04
C ILE A 15 -6.99 -7.22 -3.48
N LYS A 16 -7.20 -7.17 -2.16
CA LYS A 16 -7.85 -6.03 -1.50
C LYS A 16 -6.96 -4.78 -1.56
N ALA A 17 -5.65 -4.97 -1.36
CA ALA A 17 -4.71 -3.85 -1.41
C ALA A 17 -4.62 -3.26 -2.82
N ARG A 18 -4.68 -4.09 -3.86
CA ARG A 18 -4.64 -3.61 -5.25
C ARG A 18 -5.82 -2.73 -5.60
N LEU A 19 -6.99 -2.97 -5.02
CA LEU A 19 -8.15 -2.11 -5.25
C LEU A 19 -7.87 -0.67 -4.83
N ALA A 20 -7.21 -0.46 -3.70
CA ALA A 20 -6.84 0.88 -3.25
C ALA A 20 -5.70 1.47 -4.07
N VAL A 21 -4.66 0.68 -4.33
CA VAL A 21 -3.45 1.13 -5.03
C VAL A 21 -3.75 1.51 -6.48
N ASP A 22 -4.61 0.75 -7.16
CA ASP A 22 -4.96 1.01 -8.55
C ASP A 22 -5.67 2.36 -8.72
N LEU A 23 -6.40 2.81 -7.71
CA LEU A 23 -7.13 4.08 -7.78
C LEU A 23 -6.23 5.31 -7.73
N ILE A 24 -5.03 5.18 -7.17
CA ILE A 24 -4.13 6.33 -7.00
C ILE A 24 -3.03 6.39 -8.06
N ARG A 25 -2.85 5.34 -8.84
CA ARG A 25 -1.77 5.31 -9.84
C ARG A 25 -1.94 6.41 -10.87
N GLY A 26 -0.89 7.19 -11.10
CA GLY A 26 -0.91 8.29 -12.07
C GLY A 26 -1.56 9.57 -11.59
N LYS A 27 -2.08 9.61 -10.38
CA LYS A 27 -2.72 10.80 -9.81
C LYS A 27 -1.70 11.70 -9.13
N ASN A 28 -2.03 12.99 -9.03
CA ASN A 28 -1.28 13.89 -8.16
C ASN A 28 -1.39 13.42 -6.71
N VAL A 29 -0.35 13.64 -5.92
CA VAL A 29 -0.33 13.13 -4.54
C VAL A 29 -1.48 13.69 -3.70
N ASN A 30 -1.86 14.95 -3.89
CA ASN A 30 -2.98 15.54 -3.17
C ASN A 30 -4.30 14.86 -3.53
N ASP A 31 -4.53 14.59 -4.81
CA ASP A 31 -5.72 13.85 -5.26
C ASP A 31 -5.72 12.41 -4.74
N ALA A 32 -4.54 11.77 -4.76
CA ALA A 32 -4.40 10.42 -4.23
C ALA A 32 -4.73 10.35 -2.75
N LEU A 33 -4.25 11.30 -1.96
CA LEU A 33 -4.57 11.38 -0.54
C LEU A 33 -6.08 11.56 -0.30
N ASP A 34 -6.73 12.41 -1.09
CA ASP A 34 -8.18 12.61 -0.99
C ASP A 34 -8.95 11.32 -1.30
N ILE A 35 -8.55 10.60 -2.33
CA ILE A 35 -9.16 9.32 -2.68
C ILE A 35 -9.04 8.34 -1.52
N LEU A 36 -7.84 8.21 -0.94
CA LEU A 36 -7.60 7.27 0.15
C LEU A 36 -8.33 7.68 1.43
N ASN A 37 -8.42 8.99 1.71
CA ASN A 37 -9.17 9.49 2.87
C ASN A 37 -10.66 9.18 2.79
N ASN A 38 -11.22 9.15 1.59
CA ASN A 38 -12.64 8.89 1.38
C ASN A 38 -12.97 7.40 1.32
N MET A 39 -11.96 6.54 1.28
CA MET A 39 -12.15 5.09 1.33
C MET A 39 -12.12 4.61 2.78
N ASN A 40 -13.25 4.14 3.28
CA ASN A 40 -13.31 3.65 4.67
C ASN A 40 -12.97 2.16 4.73
N LYS A 41 -11.74 1.81 4.35
CA LYS A 41 -11.25 0.43 4.34
C LYS A 41 -9.82 0.36 4.83
N LYS A 42 -9.46 -0.75 5.48
CA LYS A 42 -8.11 -0.97 5.98
C LYS A 42 -7.02 -0.85 4.91
N PRO A 43 -7.17 -1.45 3.70
CA PRO A 43 -6.15 -1.30 2.66
C PRO A 43 -5.88 0.16 2.28
N ALA A 44 -6.92 1.00 2.26
CA ALA A 44 -6.74 2.42 1.96
C ALA A 44 -5.92 3.14 3.04
N ARG A 45 -6.15 2.82 4.29
CA ARG A 45 -5.39 3.42 5.40
C ARG A 45 -3.92 3.01 5.36
N LEU A 46 -3.64 1.75 5.05
CA LEU A 46 -2.26 1.27 4.92
C LEU A 46 -1.56 1.90 3.72
N THR A 47 -2.25 1.99 2.58
CA THR A 47 -1.72 2.62 1.37
C THR A 47 -1.44 4.10 1.61
N LYS A 48 -2.32 4.80 2.34
CA LYS A 48 -2.13 6.19 2.70
C LYS A 48 -0.83 6.40 3.47
N LYS A 49 -0.53 5.54 4.44
CA LYS A 49 0.71 5.64 5.22
C LYS A 49 1.94 5.49 4.34
N VAL A 50 1.92 4.56 3.38
CA VAL A 50 3.02 4.38 2.44
C VAL A 50 3.18 5.60 1.55
N LEU A 51 2.07 6.14 1.04
CA LEU A 51 2.10 7.35 0.22
C LEU A 51 2.65 8.55 1.00
N GLU A 52 2.23 8.74 2.24
CA GLU A 52 2.75 9.81 3.10
C GLU A 52 4.26 9.67 3.32
N SER A 53 4.76 8.44 3.50
CA SER A 53 6.18 8.18 3.62
C SER A 53 6.94 8.54 2.35
N ALA A 54 6.40 8.21 1.19
CA ALA A 54 7.02 8.55 -0.09
C ALA A 54 7.06 10.07 -0.29
N ILE A 55 5.99 10.78 0.06
CA ILE A 55 5.93 12.24 0.00
C ILE A 55 6.98 12.84 0.93
N SER A 56 7.07 12.35 2.17
CA SER A 56 8.06 12.84 3.13
C SER A 56 9.49 12.62 2.64
N ASN A 57 9.76 11.47 2.02
CA ASN A 57 11.07 11.20 1.44
C ASN A 57 11.39 12.18 0.31
N ALA A 58 10.42 12.50 -0.53
CA ALA A 58 10.61 13.46 -1.61
C ALA A 58 10.85 14.88 -1.10
N VAL A 59 10.04 15.33 -0.15
CA VAL A 59 10.13 16.69 0.40
C VAL A 59 11.39 16.87 1.24
N ASN A 60 11.69 15.94 2.14
CA ASN A 60 12.78 16.11 3.09
C ASN A 60 14.15 15.78 2.51
N ASN A 61 14.24 14.79 1.63
CA ASN A 61 15.53 14.32 1.13
C ASN A 61 15.90 14.91 -0.24
N ASN A 62 14.92 15.35 -1.01
CA ASN A 62 15.11 15.82 -2.38
C ASN A 62 14.62 17.25 -2.61
N ASP A 63 14.21 17.94 -1.55
CA ASP A 63 13.71 19.32 -1.59
C ASP A 63 12.55 19.54 -2.57
N ALA A 64 11.81 18.52 -2.89
CA ALA A 64 10.66 18.61 -3.78
C ALA A 64 9.48 19.29 -3.08
N LYS A 65 8.66 19.98 -3.88
CA LYS A 65 7.41 20.56 -3.38
C LYS A 65 6.29 19.55 -3.55
N GLN A 66 5.46 19.39 -2.53
CA GLN A 66 4.39 18.40 -2.56
C GLN A 66 3.42 18.63 -3.74
N GLU A 67 3.14 19.87 -4.09
CA GLU A 67 2.23 20.20 -5.20
C GLU A 67 2.73 19.70 -6.56
N GLU A 68 4.02 19.47 -6.69
CA GLU A 68 4.65 19.04 -7.94
C GLU A 68 4.76 17.53 -8.07
N LEU A 69 4.38 16.78 -7.02
CA LEU A 69 4.52 15.35 -6.98
C LEU A 69 3.29 14.63 -7.54
N TYR A 70 3.56 13.53 -8.22
CA TYR A 70 2.50 12.62 -8.67
C TYR A 70 2.92 11.18 -8.37
N VAL A 71 1.95 10.29 -8.32
CA VAL A 71 2.21 8.86 -8.09
C VAL A 71 2.66 8.24 -9.42
N LYS A 72 3.97 8.06 -9.57
CA LYS A 72 4.54 7.49 -10.79
C LYS A 72 4.32 5.98 -10.85
N GLU A 73 4.54 5.31 -9.73
CA GLU A 73 4.38 3.87 -9.64
C GLU A 73 3.70 3.53 -8.33
N ALA A 74 2.76 2.64 -8.39
CA ALA A 74 2.10 2.09 -7.19
C ALA A 74 1.76 0.63 -7.49
N ARG A 75 2.30 -0.27 -6.67
CA ARG A 75 2.09 -1.69 -6.87
C ARG A 75 1.97 -2.43 -5.55
N VAL A 76 1.38 -3.59 -5.63
CA VAL A 76 1.26 -4.51 -4.50
C VAL A 76 1.88 -5.83 -4.90
N ASP A 77 2.89 -6.25 -4.16
CA ASP A 77 3.53 -7.55 -4.35
C ASP A 77 3.03 -8.50 -3.25
N ALA A 78 2.85 -9.77 -3.60
CA ALA A 78 2.45 -10.77 -2.62
C ALA A 78 3.62 -11.03 -1.66
N GLY A 79 3.33 -10.96 -0.36
CA GLY A 79 4.30 -11.30 0.68
C GLY A 79 4.17 -12.75 1.11
N PRO A 80 4.95 -13.14 2.14
CA PRO A 80 4.87 -14.50 2.69
C PRO A 80 3.46 -14.82 3.19
N VAL A 81 3.03 -16.04 2.97
CA VAL A 81 1.77 -16.54 3.50
C VAL A 81 2.03 -17.15 4.87
N MET A 82 1.34 -16.65 5.89
CA MET A 82 1.41 -17.20 7.23
C MET A 82 0.36 -18.31 7.36
N LYS A 83 0.82 -19.55 7.34
CA LYS A 83 -0.06 -20.69 7.47
C LYS A 83 -0.45 -20.89 8.94
N ARG A 84 -1.74 -21.09 9.18
CA ARG A 84 -2.28 -21.40 10.49
C ARG A 84 -3.10 -22.66 10.37
N HIS A 85 -3.03 -23.50 11.41
CA HIS A 85 -3.88 -24.68 11.52
C HIS A 85 -5.00 -24.39 12.49
N MET A 86 -6.22 -24.66 12.05
CA MET A 86 -7.40 -24.54 12.90
C MET A 86 -8.05 -25.90 13.05
N PHE A 87 -8.50 -26.21 14.26
CA PHE A 87 -9.27 -27.41 14.48
C PHE A 87 -10.70 -27.19 13.96
N ASP A 88 -11.06 -27.97 12.98
CA ASP A 88 -12.44 -28.10 12.54
C ASP A 88 -13.15 -29.15 13.44
N SER A 89 -14.44 -29.34 13.23
CA SER A 89 -15.19 -30.32 14.05
C SER A 89 -14.60 -31.71 13.93
N ARG A 90 -14.60 -32.47 15.04
CA ARG A 90 -14.15 -33.87 15.13
C ARG A 90 -12.71 -34.12 14.70
N SER A 91 -11.80 -33.32 15.22
CA SER A 91 -10.35 -33.50 14.99
C SER A 91 -9.88 -33.29 13.57
N HIS A 92 -10.67 -32.68 12.73
CA HIS A 92 -10.19 -32.20 11.42
C HIS A 92 -9.35 -30.95 11.61
N ILE A 93 -8.19 -30.93 10.96
CA ILE A 93 -7.32 -29.76 10.96
C ILE A 93 -7.56 -29.02 9.65
N GLY A 94 -8.12 -27.82 9.74
CA GLY A 94 -8.27 -26.95 8.59
C GLY A 94 -7.05 -26.04 8.43
N HIS A 95 -6.86 -25.50 7.24
CA HIS A 95 -5.83 -24.53 6.96
C HIS A 95 -6.43 -23.13 6.94
N ASN A 96 -5.82 -22.21 7.67
CA ASN A 96 -6.20 -20.80 7.64
C ASN A 96 -4.98 -19.98 7.24
N ASP A 97 -4.85 -19.74 5.94
CA ASP A 97 -3.72 -18.98 5.41
C ASP A 97 -3.94 -17.49 5.60
N LYS A 98 -3.00 -16.85 6.27
CA LYS A 98 -2.98 -15.39 6.42
C LYS A 98 -2.06 -14.81 5.35
N ARG A 99 -2.65 -14.13 4.38
CA ARG A 99 -1.89 -13.52 3.29
C ARG A 99 -1.36 -12.17 3.71
N THR A 100 -0.18 -11.84 3.22
CA THR A 100 0.46 -10.55 3.45
C THR A 100 0.78 -9.88 2.12
N SER A 101 1.05 -8.59 2.18
CA SER A 101 1.34 -7.79 0.99
C SER A 101 2.50 -6.85 1.24
N HIS A 102 3.24 -6.55 0.19
CA HIS A 102 4.21 -5.47 0.16
C HIS A 102 3.64 -4.36 -0.72
N ILE A 103 3.55 -3.15 -0.19
CA ILE A 103 3.06 -2.01 -0.97
C ILE A 103 4.25 -1.13 -1.31
N VAL A 104 4.43 -0.85 -2.59
CA VAL A 104 5.51 0.01 -3.11
C VAL A 104 4.89 1.20 -3.80
N ILE A 105 5.29 2.40 -3.39
CA ILE A 105 4.84 3.64 -4.01
C ILE A 105 6.06 4.48 -4.37
N VAL A 106 6.11 4.91 -5.63
CA VAL A 106 7.13 5.84 -6.12
C VAL A 106 6.43 7.13 -6.53
N VAL A 107 6.87 8.24 -5.95
CA VAL A 107 6.41 9.57 -6.34
C VAL A 107 7.51 10.28 -7.10
N ALA A 108 7.13 11.14 -8.02
CA ALA A 108 8.08 11.86 -8.86
C ALA A 108 7.58 13.27 -9.12
N THR A 109 8.49 14.15 -9.51
CA THR A 109 8.12 15.48 -10.03
C THR A 109 7.82 15.38 -11.51
N LYS A 110 6.83 16.13 -11.93
CA LYS A 110 6.50 16.22 -13.37
C LYS A 110 7.56 16.99 -14.15
#